data_ced06ef8a612d9ada69362ca1af08562
#
_entry.id   ced06ef8a612d9ada69362ca1af08562
#
_cell.length_a   1.000
_cell.length_b   1.000
_cell.length_c   1.000
_cell.angle_alpha   90.00
_cell.angle_beta   90.00
_cell.angle_gamma   90.00
#
_symmetry.space_group_name_H-M   'P 1'
#
loop_
_entity.id
_entity.type
_entity.pdbx_description
1 polymer ?
#
loop_
_entity_poly.entity_id
_entity_poly.type
_entity_poly.pdbx_seq_one_letter_code
_entity_poly.pdbx_strand_id
1 'polypeptide(L)'
;YWGCPIPIIHCGDCGAVPVPEKDLPVILPDDVDFGGSGNPLSSHPSWKHTSCPKCSKNAEREQDTFDTFFESSWYFLRYADPTSNDGVNGEAAAYWLPVDQYIGGVEHAVLHLLYSRFFTRALSQVGYLDLGEPFAGLMTQGMVCHQTFQDEAGKWLFPTDVVKQGDAWVQTSDGSKVTAGRIEKMSKSKRNVVDPELIIQNYGADTARLFMLSDSPPERDMEWTESGVEGASRFLKRVWRMSQDPDLAPLGTAPLAGSAASALALVRMAHKSIIGLSADIENFRFNRAVAQLHMLANAIADVKATDKGAAEAKRFGIETLTQLLAP
;
A
#
# COMPACT_ATOMS: atom_id res chain seq x y z
N TYR A 1 22.91 5.62 -9.20
CA TYR A 1 22.04 4.75 -8.46
C TYR A 1 22.82 4.09 -7.33
N TRP A 2 22.55 4.50 -6.09
CA TRP A 2 23.45 4.25 -4.98
C TRP A 2 22.72 3.64 -3.79
N GLY A 3 23.30 2.57 -3.22
CA GLY A 3 22.96 2.05 -1.92
C GLY A 3 23.87 2.64 -0.84
N CYS A 4 23.82 2.10 0.38
CA CYS A 4 24.72 2.53 1.43
C CYS A 4 26.17 2.08 1.16
N PRO A 5 27.19 2.84 1.61
CA PRO A 5 28.58 2.46 1.45
C PRO A 5 28.90 1.15 2.15
N ILE A 6 29.74 0.33 1.52
CA ILE A 6 30.24 -0.91 2.13
C ILE A 6 31.43 -0.56 3.03
N PRO A 7 31.39 -0.81 4.36
CA PRO A 7 32.41 -0.38 5.30
C PRO A 7 33.64 -1.33 5.30
N ILE A 8 34.26 -1.48 4.13
CA ILE A 8 35.45 -2.31 3.94
C ILE A 8 36.59 -1.49 3.34
N ILE A 9 37.82 -1.79 3.75
CA ILE A 9 39.05 -1.23 3.24
C ILE A 9 39.90 -2.38 2.67
N HIS A 10 40.37 -2.21 1.44
CA HIS A 10 41.23 -3.17 0.75
C HIS A 10 42.69 -2.81 0.91
N CYS A 11 43.44 -3.63 1.63
CA CYS A 11 44.88 -3.49 1.87
C CYS A 11 45.67 -4.57 1.15
N GLY A 12 46.73 -4.17 0.46
CA GLY A 12 47.60 -5.12 -0.27
C GLY A 12 48.24 -6.22 0.61
N ASP A 13 48.48 -5.90 1.89
CA ASP A 13 49.10 -6.84 2.84
C ASP A 13 48.09 -7.55 3.74
N CYS A 14 47.00 -6.87 4.13
CA CYS A 14 46.04 -7.36 5.11
C CYS A 14 44.75 -7.93 4.47
N GLY A 15 44.56 -7.76 3.16
CA GLY A 15 43.33 -8.12 2.46
C GLY A 15 42.16 -7.17 2.78
N ALA A 16 40.94 -7.70 2.83
CA ALA A 16 39.75 -6.94 3.20
C ALA A 16 39.74 -6.71 4.73
N VAL A 17 39.65 -5.47 5.16
CA VAL A 17 39.66 -5.04 6.56
C VAL A 17 38.41 -4.21 6.83
N PRO A 18 37.61 -4.51 7.86
CA PRO A 18 36.46 -3.67 8.23
C PRO A 18 36.91 -2.25 8.63
N VAL A 19 36.09 -1.25 8.29
CA VAL A 19 36.23 0.10 8.85
C VAL A 19 35.96 0.01 10.35
N PRO A 20 36.83 0.57 11.22
CA PRO A 20 36.61 0.58 12.66
C PRO A 20 35.29 1.29 13.03
N GLU A 21 34.59 0.82 14.05
CA GLU A 21 33.31 1.40 14.49
C GLU A 21 33.40 2.91 14.77
N LYS A 22 34.50 3.37 15.36
CA LYS A 22 34.75 4.80 15.65
C LYS A 22 34.82 5.68 14.38
N ASP A 23 35.05 5.08 13.23
CA ASP A 23 35.20 5.75 11.94
C ASP A 23 33.96 5.59 11.06
N LEU A 24 32.87 5.03 11.62
CA LEU A 24 31.56 4.97 10.98
C LEU A 24 30.74 6.24 11.30
N PRO A 25 29.84 6.63 10.41
CA PRO A 25 29.52 6.04 9.10
C PRO A 25 30.57 6.38 8.03
N VAL A 26 30.70 5.52 7.02
CA VAL A 26 31.45 5.87 5.80
C VAL A 26 30.64 6.88 5.02
N ILE A 27 31.16 8.10 4.88
CA ILE A 27 30.46 9.20 4.20
C ILE A 27 30.89 9.23 2.73
N LEU A 28 29.91 9.29 1.83
CA LEU A 28 30.14 9.48 0.40
C LEU A 28 30.59 10.92 0.11
N PRO A 29 31.41 11.15 -0.93
CA PRO A 29 31.84 12.49 -1.30
C PRO A 29 30.68 13.27 -1.94
N ASP A 30 30.62 14.58 -1.65
CA ASP A 30 29.62 15.49 -2.23
C ASP A 30 30.05 16.03 -3.60
N ASP A 31 31.35 15.97 -3.91
CA ASP A 31 32.01 16.53 -5.12
C ASP A 31 32.20 15.47 -6.22
N VAL A 32 31.16 14.67 -6.48
CA VAL A 32 31.20 13.57 -7.44
C VAL A 32 30.85 14.05 -8.85
N ASP A 33 31.68 13.69 -9.84
CA ASP A 33 31.39 13.91 -11.25
C ASP A 33 30.66 12.71 -11.86
N PHE A 34 29.39 12.94 -12.26
CA PHE A 34 28.56 11.95 -12.95
C PHE A 34 28.68 11.98 -14.48
N GLY A 35 29.51 12.86 -15.05
CA GLY A 35 29.69 12.99 -16.51
C GLY A 35 30.57 11.92 -17.13
N GLY A 36 31.28 11.12 -16.32
CA GLY A 36 32.15 10.03 -16.78
C GLY A 36 31.42 8.71 -17.03
N SER A 37 32.11 7.78 -17.70
CA SER A 37 31.68 6.38 -17.82
C SER A 37 32.19 5.56 -16.64
N GLY A 38 31.35 4.68 -16.09
CA GLY A 38 31.69 3.76 -15.00
C GLY A 38 31.30 4.24 -13.61
N ASN A 39 31.94 3.66 -12.58
CA ASN A 39 31.63 3.99 -11.17
C ASN A 39 32.31 5.32 -10.78
N PRO A 40 31.54 6.37 -10.45
CA PRO A 40 32.09 7.68 -10.07
C PRO A 40 32.99 7.64 -8.83
N LEU A 41 32.75 6.72 -7.88
CA LEU A 41 33.62 6.56 -6.70
C LEU A 41 35.01 6.04 -7.08
N SER A 42 35.12 5.18 -8.08
CA SER A 42 36.39 4.68 -8.60
C SER A 42 37.24 5.77 -9.24
N SER A 43 36.59 6.73 -9.91
CA SER A 43 37.24 7.86 -10.57
C SER A 43 37.51 9.03 -9.64
N HIS A 44 36.95 9.03 -8.41
CA HIS A 44 37.18 10.12 -7.46
C HIS A 44 38.62 10.24 -7.03
N PRO A 45 39.22 11.44 -7.09
CA PRO A 45 40.69 11.64 -6.95
C PRO A 45 41.24 11.32 -5.56
N SER A 46 40.44 11.47 -4.52
CA SER A 46 40.90 11.36 -3.12
C SER A 46 40.09 10.39 -2.28
N TRP A 47 38.77 10.32 -2.43
CA TRP A 47 37.88 9.61 -1.50
C TRP A 47 38.21 8.13 -1.33
N LYS A 48 38.61 7.44 -2.40
CA LYS A 48 38.94 6.02 -2.36
C LYS A 48 40.21 5.72 -1.56
N HIS A 49 41.12 6.66 -1.47
CA HIS A 49 42.41 6.45 -0.82
C HIS A 49 42.30 6.65 0.70
N THR A 50 42.86 5.69 1.43
CA THR A 50 42.83 5.67 2.90
C THR A 50 44.06 4.93 3.46
N SER A 51 44.20 4.89 4.78
CA SER A 51 45.18 4.05 5.45
C SER A 51 44.52 2.80 6.00
N CYS A 52 45.20 1.67 5.91
CA CYS A 52 44.73 0.41 6.51
C CYS A 52 44.71 0.57 8.04
N PRO A 53 43.56 0.31 8.70
CA PRO A 53 43.47 0.43 10.16
C PRO A 53 44.28 -0.64 10.90
N LYS A 54 44.71 -1.71 10.21
CA LYS A 54 45.46 -2.83 10.78
C LYS A 54 46.99 -2.67 10.70
N CYS A 55 47.51 -2.11 9.62
CA CYS A 55 48.95 -1.98 9.39
C CYS A 55 49.41 -0.56 9.03
N SER A 56 48.51 0.41 8.94
CA SER A 56 48.76 1.84 8.62
C SER A 56 49.36 2.12 7.22
N LYS A 57 49.48 1.10 6.37
CA LYS A 57 49.92 1.27 4.98
C LYS A 57 48.80 1.84 4.11
N ASN A 58 49.15 2.35 2.93
CA ASN A 58 48.20 2.83 1.95
C ASN A 58 47.23 1.70 1.56
N ALA A 59 45.98 2.05 1.49
CA ALA A 59 44.88 1.15 1.21
C ALA A 59 43.77 1.90 0.44
N GLU A 60 42.79 1.17 -0.08
CA GLU A 60 41.66 1.75 -0.77
C GLU A 60 40.35 1.35 -0.10
N ARG A 61 39.38 2.29 -0.02
CA ARG A 61 38.00 1.98 0.40
C ARG A 61 37.33 1.14 -0.66
N GLU A 62 36.35 0.33 -0.24
CA GLU A 62 35.41 -0.29 -1.16
C GLU A 62 34.70 0.81 -1.97
N GLN A 63 34.63 0.64 -3.27
CA GLN A 63 34.11 1.63 -4.22
C GLN A 63 32.69 1.29 -4.69
N ASP A 64 32.24 0.04 -4.45
CA ASP A 64 30.86 -0.33 -4.67
C ASP A 64 30.01 0.05 -3.45
N THR A 65 28.71 0.17 -3.67
CA THR A 65 27.69 0.34 -2.63
C THR A 65 26.84 -0.92 -2.55
N PHE A 66 26.22 -1.14 -1.40
CA PHE A 66 25.21 -2.19 -1.29
C PHE A 66 24.06 -1.94 -2.27
N ASP A 67 23.33 -2.99 -2.60
CA ASP A 67 22.05 -2.89 -3.29
C ASP A 67 21.07 -2.00 -2.48
N THR A 68 20.24 -1.22 -3.17
CA THR A 68 19.30 -0.30 -2.51
C THR A 68 18.29 -1.00 -1.60
N PHE A 69 17.94 -2.25 -1.89
CA PHE A 69 17.09 -3.06 -1.01
C PHE A 69 17.75 -3.42 0.34
N PHE A 70 19.07 -3.28 0.45
CA PHE A 70 19.76 -3.50 1.70
C PHE A 70 19.25 -2.57 2.81
N GLU A 71 19.05 -1.29 2.51
CA GLU A 71 18.48 -0.33 3.46
C GLU A 71 17.04 -0.65 3.85
N SER A 72 16.25 -1.22 2.94
CA SER A 72 14.88 -1.63 3.23
C SER A 72 14.80 -2.86 4.13
N SER A 73 15.91 -3.58 4.33
CA SER A 73 15.93 -4.82 5.12
C SER A 73 15.73 -4.61 6.61
N TRP A 74 15.92 -3.40 7.13
CA TRP A 74 15.89 -3.11 8.57
C TRP A 74 15.14 -1.83 8.97
N TYR A 75 14.54 -1.08 8.05
CA TYR A 75 13.89 0.20 8.32
C TYR A 75 12.82 0.13 9.42
N PHE A 76 12.10 -0.99 9.53
CA PHE A 76 11.10 -1.22 10.57
C PHE A 76 11.70 -1.23 11.99
N LEU A 77 12.96 -1.68 12.13
CA LEU A 77 13.73 -1.56 13.37
C LEU A 77 14.07 -0.10 13.67
N ARG A 78 14.47 0.65 12.65
CA ARG A 78 14.76 2.08 12.77
C ARG A 78 13.53 2.88 13.18
N TYR A 79 12.34 2.48 12.73
CA TYR A 79 11.08 3.13 13.09
C TYR A 79 10.70 2.92 14.56
N ALA A 80 11.18 1.86 15.21
CA ALA A 80 10.97 1.64 16.64
C ALA A 80 11.59 2.76 17.50
N ASP A 81 12.75 3.31 17.07
CA ASP A 81 13.37 4.53 17.66
C ASP A 81 14.12 5.31 16.57
N PRO A 82 13.46 6.25 15.88
CA PRO A 82 14.08 7.02 14.80
C PRO A 82 15.12 8.03 15.29
N THR A 83 15.17 8.30 16.59
CA THR A 83 16.07 9.29 17.20
C THR A 83 17.35 8.69 17.78
N SER A 84 17.43 7.37 17.89
CA SER A 84 18.62 6.66 18.39
C SER A 84 19.84 6.94 17.52
N ASN A 85 20.97 7.23 18.14
CA ASN A 85 22.27 7.35 17.47
C ASN A 85 22.95 6.00 17.20
N ASP A 86 22.49 4.95 17.85
CA ASP A 86 23.12 3.61 17.82
C ASP A 86 22.53 2.69 16.73
N GLY A 87 21.70 3.22 15.84
CA GLY A 87 21.07 2.46 14.77
C GLY A 87 19.88 1.63 15.26
N VAL A 88 20.11 0.58 16.05
CA VAL A 88 19.06 -0.27 16.65
C VAL A 88 19.01 -0.04 18.15
N ASN A 89 17.85 0.41 18.66
CA ASN A 89 17.58 0.47 20.09
C ASN A 89 16.93 -0.85 20.53
N GLY A 90 17.65 -1.67 21.30
CA GLY A 90 17.19 -2.98 21.72
C GLY A 90 15.94 -2.95 22.60
N GLU A 91 15.78 -1.96 23.49
CA GLU A 91 14.58 -1.81 24.34
C GLU A 91 13.37 -1.45 23.51
N ALA A 92 13.49 -0.47 22.60
CA ALA A 92 12.43 -0.09 21.68
C ALA A 92 12.06 -1.25 20.74
N ALA A 93 13.05 -1.99 20.23
CA ALA A 93 12.83 -3.17 19.41
C ALA A 93 12.07 -4.26 20.18
N ALA A 94 12.43 -4.53 21.43
CA ALA A 94 11.76 -5.52 22.28
C ALA A 94 10.29 -5.15 22.59
N TYR A 95 9.97 -3.85 22.63
CA TYR A 95 8.62 -3.38 22.86
C TYR A 95 7.73 -3.42 21.60
N TRP A 96 8.28 -2.97 20.44
CA TRP A 96 7.49 -2.77 19.22
C TRP A 96 7.50 -3.96 18.25
N LEU A 97 8.42 -4.92 18.43
CA LEU A 97 8.60 -6.03 17.50
C LEU A 97 8.28 -7.39 18.14
N PRO A 98 7.89 -8.39 17.34
CA PRO A 98 7.72 -8.34 15.88
C PRO A 98 6.59 -7.40 15.46
N VAL A 99 6.66 -6.86 14.24
CA VAL A 99 5.54 -6.06 13.67
C VAL A 99 4.29 -6.92 13.64
N ASP A 100 3.19 -6.43 14.22
CA ASP A 100 1.95 -7.22 14.38
C ASP A 100 1.37 -7.67 13.05
N GLN A 101 1.29 -6.74 12.08
CA GLN A 101 0.79 -7.00 10.74
C GLN A 101 1.61 -6.24 9.70
N TYR A 102 2.15 -6.97 8.74
CA TYR A 102 2.91 -6.41 7.62
C TYR A 102 2.21 -6.69 6.30
N ILE A 103 1.97 -5.63 5.50
CA ILE A 103 1.17 -5.69 4.28
C ILE A 103 2.00 -5.13 3.13
N GLY A 104 2.11 -5.88 2.03
CA GLY A 104 2.86 -5.44 0.85
C GLY A 104 2.60 -6.32 -0.37
N GLY A 105 3.16 -5.92 -1.52
CA GLY A 105 3.01 -6.68 -2.76
C GLY A 105 3.74 -8.01 -2.74
N VAL A 106 3.18 -9.00 -3.42
CA VAL A 106 3.76 -10.36 -3.53
C VAL A 106 5.13 -10.37 -4.22
N GLU A 107 5.45 -9.36 -5.05
CA GLU A 107 6.74 -9.21 -5.73
C GLU A 107 7.92 -9.09 -4.76
N HIS A 108 7.68 -8.67 -3.53
CA HIS A 108 8.71 -8.54 -2.50
C HIS A 108 9.06 -9.86 -1.78
N ALA A 109 8.35 -10.96 -2.08
CA ALA A 109 8.59 -12.25 -1.42
C ALA A 109 10.04 -12.74 -1.53
N VAL A 110 10.67 -12.56 -2.70
CA VAL A 110 12.06 -12.95 -2.98
C VAL A 110 13.05 -11.78 -2.93
N LEU A 111 12.61 -10.59 -2.54
CA LEU A 111 13.41 -9.38 -2.41
C LEU A 111 13.39 -8.89 -0.96
N HIS A 112 12.62 -7.84 -0.70
CA HIS A 112 12.54 -7.17 0.60
C HIS A 112 12.19 -8.12 1.76
N LEU A 113 11.22 -9.01 1.60
CA LEU A 113 10.80 -9.91 2.68
C LEU A 113 11.90 -10.92 3.05
N LEU A 114 12.64 -11.42 2.05
CA LEU A 114 13.77 -12.30 2.28
C LEU A 114 14.91 -11.57 2.99
N TYR A 115 15.25 -10.36 2.53
CA TYR A 115 16.26 -9.51 3.16
C TYR A 115 15.90 -9.15 4.61
N SER A 116 14.65 -8.77 4.89
CA SER A 116 14.20 -8.43 6.25
C SER A 116 14.35 -9.60 7.22
N ARG A 117 13.99 -10.81 6.79
CA ARG A 117 14.14 -12.02 7.59
C ARG A 117 15.62 -12.37 7.84
N PHE A 118 16.43 -12.29 6.78
CA PHE A 118 17.87 -12.52 6.90
C PHE A 118 18.53 -11.50 7.85
N PHE A 119 18.20 -10.21 7.67
CA PHE A 119 18.79 -9.14 8.46
C PHE A 119 18.41 -9.23 9.94
N THR A 120 17.14 -9.52 10.24
CA THR A 120 16.66 -9.75 11.61
C THR A 120 17.46 -10.89 12.29
N ARG A 121 17.63 -12.03 11.62
CA ARG A 121 18.38 -13.16 12.15
C ARG A 121 19.87 -12.85 12.32
N ALA A 122 20.46 -12.12 11.35
CA ALA A 122 21.86 -11.70 11.46
C ALA A 122 22.08 -10.76 12.64
N LEU A 123 21.22 -9.75 12.83
CA LEU A 123 21.27 -8.84 13.98
C LEU A 123 21.07 -9.57 15.31
N SER A 124 20.20 -10.57 15.37
CA SER A 124 20.03 -11.40 16.55
C SER A 124 21.28 -12.25 16.84
N GLN A 125 21.91 -12.82 15.81
CA GLN A 125 23.13 -13.61 15.95
C GLN A 125 24.31 -12.78 16.46
N VAL A 126 24.38 -11.51 16.09
CA VAL A 126 25.44 -10.59 16.56
C VAL A 126 25.07 -9.82 17.83
N GLY A 127 23.90 -10.09 18.42
CA GLY A 127 23.53 -9.61 19.76
C GLY A 127 22.82 -8.26 19.81
N TYR A 128 22.36 -7.71 18.66
CA TYR A 128 21.57 -6.48 18.64
C TYR A 128 20.09 -6.69 18.95
N LEU A 129 19.57 -7.89 18.73
CA LEU A 129 18.16 -8.24 18.90
C LEU A 129 18.01 -9.60 19.59
N ASP A 130 16.83 -9.85 20.14
CA ASP A 130 16.36 -11.20 20.50
C ASP A 130 15.05 -11.48 19.76
N LEU A 131 15.16 -11.67 18.44
CA LEU A 131 14.00 -11.79 17.54
C LEU A 131 14.29 -12.77 16.41
N GLY A 132 13.43 -13.79 16.24
CA GLY A 132 13.58 -14.80 15.20
C GLY A 132 13.00 -14.39 13.83
N GLU A 133 11.87 -13.67 13.83
CA GLU A 133 11.17 -13.23 12.63
C GLU A 133 10.70 -11.77 12.78
N PRO A 134 10.81 -10.96 11.73
CA PRO A 134 10.49 -9.51 11.82
C PRO A 134 8.99 -9.22 11.93
N PHE A 135 8.13 -10.11 11.40
CA PHE A 135 6.69 -9.90 11.26
C PHE A 135 5.91 -11.06 11.88
N ALA A 136 4.96 -10.75 12.77
CA ALA A 136 4.06 -11.74 13.37
C ALA A 136 2.96 -12.17 12.38
N GLY A 137 2.42 -11.21 11.63
CA GLY A 137 1.46 -11.42 10.55
C GLY A 137 1.98 -10.85 9.24
N LEU A 138 1.83 -11.59 8.16
CA LEU A 138 2.21 -11.16 6.81
C LEU A 138 1.04 -11.36 5.85
N MET A 139 0.64 -10.29 5.16
CA MET A 139 -0.31 -10.35 4.07
C MET A 139 0.35 -9.86 2.78
N THR A 140 0.37 -10.72 1.75
CA THR A 140 0.84 -10.33 0.42
C THR A 140 -0.35 -9.92 -0.44
N GLN A 141 -0.31 -8.68 -0.94
CA GLN A 141 -1.35 -8.13 -1.80
C GLN A 141 -1.16 -8.58 -3.25
N GLY A 142 -2.29 -8.85 -3.92
CA GLY A 142 -2.33 -8.99 -5.36
C GLY A 142 -2.02 -7.67 -6.08
N MET A 143 -1.86 -7.76 -7.38
CA MET A 143 -1.50 -6.61 -8.22
C MET A 143 -2.74 -5.91 -8.75
N VAL A 144 -2.63 -4.58 -8.90
CA VAL A 144 -3.62 -3.83 -9.68
C VAL A 144 -3.28 -3.98 -11.16
N CYS A 145 -4.23 -4.53 -11.92
CA CYS A 145 -4.10 -4.85 -13.33
C CYS A 145 -4.98 -3.93 -14.17
N HIS A 146 -4.55 -3.70 -15.40
CA HIS A 146 -5.36 -2.99 -16.40
C HIS A 146 -5.11 -3.57 -17.78
N GLN A 147 -6.09 -3.42 -18.67
CA GLN A 147 -5.96 -3.81 -20.06
C GLN A 147 -4.83 -3.01 -20.73
N THR A 148 -4.08 -3.68 -21.59
CA THR A 148 -3.03 -3.05 -22.41
C THR A 148 -3.57 -2.68 -23.78
N PHE A 149 -3.03 -1.61 -24.38
CA PHE A 149 -3.43 -1.10 -25.68
C PHE A 149 -2.24 -0.76 -26.54
N GLN A 150 -2.31 -1.10 -27.84
CA GLN A 150 -1.28 -0.78 -28.82
C GLN A 150 -1.90 -0.17 -30.08
N ASP A 151 -1.17 0.80 -30.66
CA ASP A 151 -1.47 1.29 -32.00
C ASP A 151 -1.07 0.29 -33.11
N GLU A 152 -1.33 0.63 -34.35
CA GLU A 152 -0.98 -0.24 -35.50
C GLU A 152 0.52 -0.45 -35.70
N ALA A 153 1.35 0.43 -35.14
CA ALA A 153 2.81 0.31 -35.12
C ALA A 153 3.35 -0.53 -33.94
N GLY A 154 2.47 -1.02 -33.06
CA GLY A 154 2.83 -1.78 -31.86
C GLY A 154 3.30 -0.93 -30.68
N LYS A 155 3.15 0.39 -30.72
CA LYS A 155 3.47 1.29 -29.61
C LYS A 155 2.40 1.23 -28.54
N TRP A 156 2.80 1.16 -27.28
CA TRP A 156 1.88 1.19 -26.13
C TRP A 156 1.17 2.53 -25.98
N LEU A 157 -0.12 2.48 -25.72
CA LEU A 157 -1.01 3.63 -25.49
C LEU A 157 -1.50 3.66 -24.04
N PHE A 158 -1.76 4.86 -23.50
CA PHE A 158 -2.42 4.99 -22.22
C PHE A 158 -3.93 4.68 -22.33
N PRO A 159 -4.58 4.21 -21.28
CA PRO A 159 -6.04 4.01 -21.25
C PRO A 159 -6.82 5.28 -21.61
N THR A 160 -6.29 6.46 -21.24
CA THR A 160 -6.88 7.77 -21.56
C THR A 160 -6.81 8.14 -23.04
N ASP A 161 -5.92 7.51 -23.79
CA ASP A 161 -5.73 7.79 -25.22
C ASP A 161 -6.63 6.93 -26.12
N VAL A 162 -7.44 6.05 -25.52
CA VAL A 162 -8.28 5.10 -26.25
C VAL A 162 -9.73 5.17 -25.81
N VAL A 163 -10.63 4.89 -26.73
CA VAL A 163 -12.07 4.81 -26.47
C VAL A 163 -12.69 3.64 -27.22
N LYS A 164 -13.68 3.01 -26.62
CA LYS A 164 -14.44 1.94 -27.26
C LYS A 164 -15.54 2.52 -28.13
N GLN A 165 -15.53 2.22 -29.43
CA GLN A 165 -16.59 2.59 -30.38
C GLN A 165 -17.23 1.32 -30.93
N GLY A 166 -18.44 1.00 -30.48
CA GLY A 166 -19.08 -0.29 -30.75
C GLY A 166 -18.23 -1.45 -30.17
N ASP A 167 -17.80 -2.37 -31.02
CA ASP A 167 -16.95 -3.50 -30.63
C ASP A 167 -15.45 -3.24 -30.83
N ALA A 168 -15.06 -2.08 -31.39
CA ALA A 168 -13.67 -1.74 -31.68
C ALA A 168 -13.11 -0.72 -30.68
N TRP A 169 -11.80 -0.80 -30.45
CA TRP A 169 -11.06 0.23 -29.74
C TRP A 169 -10.38 1.16 -30.76
N VAL A 170 -10.45 2.46 -30.52
CA VAL A 170 -9.84 3.49 -31.38
C VAL A 170 -9.12 4.52 -30.53
N GLN A 171 -8.12 5.21 -31.12
CA GLN A 171 -7.47 6.34 -30.49
C GLN A 171 -8.43 7.55 -30.42
N THR A 172 -8.41 8.25 -29.28
CA THR A 172 -9.24 9.45 -29.07
C THR A 172 -8.82 10.62 -29.96
N SER A 173 -7.56 10.66 -30.39
CA SER A 173 -6.96 11.76 -31.16
C SER A 173 -7.39 11.80 -32.62
N ASP A 174 -7.46 10.65 -33.29
CA ASP A 174 -7.65 10.57 -34.74
C ASP A 174 -8.58 9.43 -35.20
N GLY A 175 -9.10 8.64 -34.26
CA GLY A 175 -9.97 7.51 -34.56
C GLY A 175 -9.22 6.28 -35.14
N SER A 176 -7.89 6.27 -35.16
CA SER A 176 -7.13 5.14 -35.66
C SER A 176 -7.36 3.89 -34.82
N LYS A 177 -7.24 2.72 -35.47
CA LYS A 177 -7.52 1.43 -34.84
C LYS A 177 -6.52 1.11 -33.73
N VAL A 178 -7.03 0.57 -32.62
CA VAL A 178 -6.24 0.13 -31.48
C VAL A 178 -6.44 -1.36 -31.25
N THR A 179 -5.35 -2.05 -30.98
CA THR A 179 -5.37 -3.45 -30.55
C THR A 179 -5.40 -3.52 -29.03
N ALA A 180 -6.49 -4.04 -28.48
CA ALA A 180 -6.59 -4.35 -27.06
C ALA A 180 -5.84 -5.65 -26.76
N GLY A 181 -4.90 -5.60 -25.83
CA GLY A 181 -4.11 -6.73 -25.38
C GLY A 181 -4.69 -7.40 -24.13
N ARG A 182 -3.84 -8.04 -23.36
CA ARG A 182 -4.23 -8.73 -22.12
C ARG A 182 -4.38 -7.74 -20.96
N ILE A 183 -5.16 -8.15 -19.96
CA ILE A 183 -5.16 -7.53 -18.64
C ILE A 183 -3.91 -8.00 -17.92
N GLU A 184 -3.07 -7.06 -17.52
CA GLU A 184 -1.77 -7.33 -16.91
C GLU A 184 -1.50 -6.31 -15.81
N LYS A 185 -0.56 -6.64 -14.92
CA LYS A 185 -0.03 -5.71 -13.91
C LYS A 185 0.26 -4.34 -14.52
N MET A 186 -0.22 -3.28 -13.88
CA MET A 186 0.07 -1.91 -14.30
C MET A 186 1.58 -1.64 -14.32
N SER A 187 2.07 -1.09 -15.41
CA SER A 187 3.48 -0.69 -15.56
C SER A 187 3.64 0.54 -16.43
N LYS A 188 4.59 1.40 -16.09
CA LYS A 188 4.92 2.60 -16.89
C LYS A 188 5.43 2.24 -18.29
N SER A 189 6.14 1.12 -18.44
CA SER A 189 6.68 0.65 -19.72
C SER A 189 5.60 0.24 -20.71
N LYS A 190 4.49 -0.35 -20.24
CA LYS A 190 3.34 -0.75 -21.06
C LYS A 190 2.25 0.32 -21.11
N ARG A 191 2.42 1.43 -20.40
CA ARG A 191 1.47 2.55 -20.31
C ARG A 191 0.05 2.16 -19.86
N ASN A 192 -0.15 0.97 -19.30
CA ASN A 192 -1.44 0.51 -18.80
C ASN A 192 -1.69 0.96 -17.34
N VAL A 193 -1.32 2.19 -17.03
CA VAL A 193 -1.44 2.79 -15.70
C VAL A 193 -2.61 3.77 -15.67
N VAL A 194 -3.26 3.84 -14.53
CA VAL A 194 -4.29 4.84 -14.22
C VAL A 194 -3.68 5.83 -13.24
N ASP A 195 -3.83 7.13 -13.53
CA ASP A 195 -3.35 8.18 -12.65
C ASP A 195 -4.30 8.34 -11.45
N PRO A 196 -3.86 8.07 -10.22
CA PRO A 196 -4.69 8.24 -9.03
C PRO A 196 -5.20 9.67 -8.86
N GLU A 197 -4.43 10.67 -9.28
CA GLU A 197 -4.82 12.08 -9.14
C GLU A 197 -6.06 12.40 -9.98
N LEU A 198 -6.13 11.89 -11.21
CA LEU A 198 -7.32 12.06 -12.07
C LEU A 198 -8.55 11.38 -11.45
N ILE A 199 -8.38 10.23 -10.82
CA ILE A 199 -9.49 9.54 -10.15
C ILE A 199 -9.97 10.33 -8.93
N ILE A 200 -9.04 10.85 -8.13
CA ILE A 200 -9.38 11.67 -6.96
C ILE A 200 -10.10 12.97 -7.39
N GLN A 201 -9.65 13.62 -8.45
CA GLN A 201 -10.27 14.83 -8.98
C GLN A 201 -11.69 14.59 -9.50
N ASN A 202 -11.91 13.47 -10.21
CA ASN A 202 -13.20 13.18 -10.86
C ASN A 202 -14.22 12.54 -9.90
N TYR A 203 -13.78 11.70 -8.98
CA TYR A 203 -14.66 10.86 -8.16
C TYR A 203 -14.47 11.04 -6.66
N GLY A 204 -13.36 11.64 -6.21
CA GLY A 204 -12.99 11.78 -4.80
C GLY A 204 -12.17 10.58 -4.28
N ALA A 205 -11.38 10.83 -3.24
CA ALA A 205 -10.51 9.84 -2.62
C ALA A 205 -11.29 8.64 -2.03
N ASP A 206 -12.43 8.91 -1.39
CA ASP A 206 -13.25 7.85 -0.77
C ASP A 206 -13.82 6.88 -1.80
N THR A 207 -14.14 7.38 -3.01
CA THR A 207 -14.57 6.51 -4.12
C THR A 207 -13.46 5.57 -4.54
N ALA A 208 -12.23 6.08 -4.70
CA ALA A 208 -11.08 5.27 -5.05
C ALA A 208 -10.80 4.19 -3.98
N ARG A 209 -10.79 4.59 -2.70
CA ARG A 209 -10.58 3.67 -1.56
C ARG A 209 -11.66 2.59 -1.51
N LEU A 210 -12.92 2.98 -1.61
CA LEU A 210 -14.04 2.03 -1.58
C LEU A 210 -13.95 1.02 -2.74
N PHE A 211 -13.64 1.50 -3.96
CA PHE A 211 -13.48 0.62 -5.11
C PHE A 211 -12.35 -0.39 -4.89
N MET A 212 -11.18 0.06 -4.44
CA MET A 212 -10.02 -0.80 -4.17
C MET A 212 -10.33 -1.92 -3.17
N LEU A 213 -11.22 -1.68 -2.21
CA LEU A 213 -11.58 -2.64 -1.17
C LEU A 213 -12.78 -3.53 -1.55
N SER A 214 -13.53 -3.18 -2.61
CA SER A 214 -14.83 -3.82 -2.92
C SER A 214 -14.76 -4.98 -3.88
N ASP A 215 -13.77 -5.00 -4.78
CA ASP A 215 -13.79 -5.89 -5.95
C ASP A 215 -13.45 -7.33 -5.58
N SER A 216 -12.29 -7.53 -4.96
CA SER A 216 -11.76 -8.87 -4.68
C SER A 216 -11.07 -8.94 -3.32
N PRO A 217 -10.82 -10.15 -2.78
CA PRO A 217 -9.95 -10.29 -1.62
C PRO A 217 -8.57 -9.66 -1.91
N PRO A 218 -7.94 -9.00 -0.90
CA PRO A 218 -6.70 -8.25 -1.12
C PRO A 218 -5.52 -9.10 -1.60
N GLU A 219 -5.54 -10.42 -1.41
CA GLU A 219 -4.51 -11.34 -1.88
C GLU A 219 -4.60 -11.66 -3.38
N ARG A 220 -5.69 -11.28 -4.04
CA ARG A 220 -5.91 -11.53 -5.47
C ARG A 220 -5.61 -10.29 -6.29
N ASP A 221 -5.19 -10.52 -7.52
CA ASP A 221 -5.10 -9.45 -8.52
C ASP A 221 -6.47 -8.81 -8.74
N MET A 222 -6.47 -7.50 -8.87
CA MET A 222 -7.66 -6.69 -9.10
C MET A 222 -7.57 -6.01 -10.46
N GLU A 223 -8.62 -6.11 -11.27
CA GLU A 223 -8.74 -5.34 -12.50
C GLU A 223 -9.32 -3.95 -12.21
N TRP A 224 -8.59 -2.93 -12.62
CA TRP A 224 -9.12 -1.57 -12.61
C TRP A 224 -10.15 -1.38 -13.73
N THR A 225 -11.39 -1.01 -13.38
CA THR A 225 -12.46 -0.74 -14.33
C THR A 225 -13.15 0.58 -13.98
N GLU A 226 -13.43 1.41 -15.00
CA GLU A 226 -14.17 2.67 -14.81
C GLU A 226 -15.59 2.43 -14.28
N SER A 227 -16.26 1.39 -14.76
CA SER A 227 -17.61 1.03 -14.30
C SER A 227 -17.65 0.66 -12.81
N GLY A 228 -16.59 0.04 -12.29
CA GLY A 228 -16.43 -0.27 -10.87
C GLY A 228 -16.26 1.00 -10.03
N VAL A 229 -15.40 1.94 -10.47
CA VAL A 229 -15.20 3.24 -9.82
C VAL A 229 -16.50 4.05 -9.80
N GLU A 230 -17.21 4.11 -10.93
CA GLU A 230 -18.53 4.75 -11.00
C GLU A 230 -19.55 4.09 -10.07
N GLY A 231 -19.52 2.77 -9.95
CA GLY A 231 -20.36 2.01 -9.03
C GLY A 231 -20.13 2.42 -7.57
N ALA A 232 -18.87 2.51 -7.16
CA ALA A 232 -18.49 3.00 -5.83
C ALA A 232 -18.94 4.45 -5.61
N SER A 233 -18.73 5.33 -6.58
CA SER A 233 -19.21 6.73 -6.52
C SER A 233 -20.73 6.82 -6.35
N ARG A 234 -21.49 6.04 -7.13
CA ARG A 234 -22.95 6.00 -7.00
C ARG A 234 -23.41 5.53 -5.62
N PHE A 235 -22.70 4.55 -5.05
CA PHE A 235 -23.00 4.06 -3.71
C PHE A 235 -22.77 5.13 -2.63
N LEU A 236 -21.62 5.81 -2.64
CA LEU A 236 -21.33 6.91 -1.70
C LEU A 236 -22.34 8.06 -1.82
N LYS A 237 -22.69 8.46 -3.04
CA LYS A 237 -23.74 9.48 -3.30
C LYS A 237 -25.11 9.01 -2.81
N ARG A 238 -25.41 7.72 -2.88
CA ARG A 238 -26.63 7.15 -2.31
C ARG A 238 -26.64 7.24 -0.79
N VAL A 239 -25.56 6.85 -0.13
CA VAL A 239 -25.43 6.96 1.35
C VAL A 239 -25.58 8.41 1.80
N TRP A 240 -24.91 9.33 1.11
CA TRP A 240 -25.05 10.77 1.37
C TRP A 240 -26.51 11.24 1.28
N ARG A 241 -27.22 10.89 0.21
CA ARG A 241 -28.64 11.26 0.06
C ARG A 241 -29.52 10.67 1.15
N MET A 242 -29.24 9.42 1.55
CA MET A 242 -29.97 8.79 2.64
C MET A 242 -29.76 9.50 3.99
N SER A 243 -28.56 10.04 4.25
CA SER A 243 -28.26 10.78 5.46
C SER A 243 -28.94 12.17 5.53
N GLN A 244 -29.37 12.70 4.39
CA GLN A 244 -30.05 13.99 4.26
C GLN A 244 -31.58 13.85 4.20
N ASP A 245 -32.13 12.65 4.39
CA ASP A 245 -33.58 12.43 4.36
C ASP A 245 -34.26 13.23 5.49
N PRO A 246 -35.20 14.15 5.19
CA PRO A 246 -35.86 15.00 6.19
C PRO A 246 -36.77 14.22 7.14
N ASP A 247 -37.20 13.03 6.75
CA ASP A 247 -38.10 12.18 7.55
C ASP A 247 -37.35 11.34 8.63
N LEU A 248 -36.04 11.54 8.75
CA LEU A 248 -35.26 10.86 9.76
C LEU A 248 -35.47 11.47 11.15
N ALA A 249 -35.53 10.62 12.17
CA ALA A 249 -35.49 11.08 13.56
C ALA A 249 -34.20 11.89 13.85
N PRO A 250 -34.14 12.73 14.91
CA PRO A 250 -32.93 13.41 15.33
C PRO A 250 -31.76 12.45 15.57
N LEU A 251 -30.53 12.98 15.46
CA LEU A 251 -29.30 12.20 15.73
C LEU A 251 -29.33 11.59 17.15
N GLY A 252 -28.86 10.36 17.27
CA GLY A 252 -28.78 9.64 18.54
C GLY A 252 -30.13 9.12 19.07
N THR A 253 -31.20 9.22 18.27
CA THR A 253 -32.52 8.69 18.67
C THR A 253 -32.51 7.17 18.67
N ALA A 254 -32.80 6.58 19.82
CA ALA A 254 -32.92 5.12 19.95
C ALA A 254 -34.17 4.57 19.25
N PRO A 255 -34.08 3.37 18.67
CA PRO A 255 -35.25 2.70 18.10
C PRO A 255 -36.37 2.49 19.14
N LEU A 256 -37.62 2.73 18.73
CA LEU A 256 -38.78 2.65 19.63
C LEU A 256 -39.17 1.21 19.93
N ALA A 257 -39.51 0.95 21.19
CA ALA A 257 -40.18 -0.29 21.56
C ALA A 257 -41.57 -0.39 20.89
N GLY A 258 -41.94 -1.58 20.42
CA GLY A 258 -43.20 -1.80 19.70
C GLY A 258 -43.27 -1.22 18.30
N SER A 259 -42.12 -0.99 17.64
CA SER A 259 -41.99 -0.64 16.24
C SER A 259 -42.55 -1.74 15.32
N ALA A 260 -42.85 -1.39 14.07
CA ALA A 260 -43.24 -2.33 13.04
C ALA A 260 -42.18 -3.42 12.80
N ALA A 261 -42.59 -4.59 12.31
CA ALA A 261 -41.65 -5.71 12.06
C ALA A 261 -40.53 -5.35 11.08
N SER A 262 -40.79 -4.51 10.08
CA SER A 262 -39.81 -3.96 9.14
C SER A 262 -38.73 -3.11 9.82
N ALA A 263 -39.16 -2.19 10.70
CA ALA A 263 -38.27 -1.34 11.47
C ALA A 263 -37.38 -2.16 12.45
N LEU A 264 -37.97 -3.13 13.14
CA LEU A 264 -37.23 -4.04 14.02
C LEU A 264 -36.26 -4.94 13.24
N ALA A 265 -36.61 -5.36 12.03
CA ALA A 265 -35.71 -6.13 11.14
C ALA A 265 -34.49 -5.30 10.73
N LEU A 266 -34.67 -4.01 10.41
CA LEU A 266 -33.59 -3.10 10.11
C LEU A 266 -32.63 -2.94 11.32
N VAL A 267 -33.16 -2.71 12.52
CA VAL A 267 -32.32 -2.58 13.74
C VAL A 267 -31.50 -3.86 13.97
N ARG A 268 -32.11 -5.03 13.82
CA ARG A 268 -31.39 -6.32 13.91
C ARG A 268 -30.32 -6.45 12.83
N MET A 269 -30.61 -5.99 11.62
CA MET A 269 -29.65 -6.00 10.52
C MET A 269 -28.45 -5.09 10.82
N ALA A 270 -28.68 -3.88 11.34
CA ALA A 270 -27.64 -2.97 11.74
C ALA A 270 -26.70 -3.60 12.79
N HIS A 271 -27.25 -4.19 13.86
CA HIS A 271 -26.44 -4.90 14.85
C HIS A 271 -25.67 -6.09 14.28
N LYS A 272 -26.26 -6.87 13.38
CA LYS A 272 -25.56 -7.97 12.69
C LYS A 272 -24.43 -7.43 11.79
N SER A 273 -24.66 -6.29 11.12
CA SER A 273 -23.63 -5.63 10.30
C SER A 273 -22.45 -5.16 11.14
N ILE A 274 -22.69 -4.60 12.34
CA ILE A 274 -21.62 -4.21 13.26
C ILE A 274 -20.71 -5.42 13.55
N ILE A 275 -21.29 -6.53 13.99
CA ILE A 275 -20.54 -7.73 14.35
C ILE A 275 -19.83 -8.34 13.13
N GLY A 276 -20.57 -8.54 12.04
CA GLY A 276 -20.04 -9.21 10.85
C GLY A 276 -18.97 -8.41 10.15
N LEU A 277 -19.16 -7.09 10.02
CA LEU A 277 -18.22 -6.22 9.34
C LEU A 277 -16.94 -6.02 10.17
N SER A 278 -17.05 -5.85 11.50
CA SER A 278 -15.88 -5.80 12.38
C SER A 278 -15.02 -7.06 12.23
N ALA A 279 -15.64 -8.25 12.27
CA ALA A 279 -14.94 -9.50 12.05
C ALA A 279 -14.32 -9.63 10.64
N ASP A 280 -14.99 -9.11 9.61
CA ASP A 280 -14.45 -9.12 8.25
C ASP A 280 -13.27 -8.14 8.10
N ILE A 281 -13.28 -6.96 8.75
CA ILE A 281 -12.15 -6.03 8.78
C ILE A 281 -10.96 -6.66 9.51
N GLU A 282 -11.16 -7.21 10.70
CA GLU A 282 -10.11 -7.87 11.49
C GLU A 282 -9.41 -9.02 10.73
N ASN A 283 -10.14 -9.67 9.80
CA ASN A 283 -9.62 -10.75 8.97
C ASN A 283 -9.28 -10.32 7.53
N PHE A 284 -9.16 -9.03 7.26
CA PHE A 284 -8.84 -8.46 5.93
C PHE A 284 -9.79 -8.88 4.79
N ARG A 285 -11.05 -9.19 5.12
CA ARG A 285 -12.09 -9.58 4.15
C ARG A 285 -12.88 -8.36 3.69
N PHE A 286 -12.18 -7.35 3.18
CA PHE A 286 -12.74 -6.02 2.87
C PHE A 286 -13.88 -6.08 1.86
N ASN A 287 -13.78 -6.90 0.82
CA ASN A 287 -14.84 -7.05 -0.18
C ASN A 287 -16.15 -7.59 0.45
N ARG A 288 -16.06 -8.46 1.45
CA ARG A 288 -17.23 -8.91 2.22
C ARG A 288 -17.79 -7.82 3.12
N ALA A 289 -16.91 -7.04 3.75
CA ALA A 289 -17.31 -5.87 4.54
C ALA A 289 -18.10 -4.89 3.68
N VAL A 290 -17.59 -4.54 2.49
CA VAL A 290 -18.30 -3.65 1.55
C VAL A 290 -19.64 -4.24 1.09
N ALA A 291 -19.72 -5.56 0.82
CA ALA A 291 -20.99 -6.21 0.50
C ALA A 291 -22.01 -6.08 1.64
N GLN A 292 -21.58 -6.19 2.91
CA GLN A 292 -22.46 -5.97 4.06
C GLN A 292 -22.96 -4.53 4.16
N LEU A 293 -22.12 -3.53 3.82
CA LEU A 293 -22.55 -2.12 3.74
C LEU A 293 -23.66 -1.92 2.70
N HIS A 294 -23.53 -2.55 1.52
CA HIS A 294 -24.57 -2.52 0.51
C HIS A 294 -25.87 -3.17 0.98
N MET A 295 -25.78 -4.30 1.68
CA MET A 295 -26.95 -4.99 2.25
C MET A 295 -27.66 -4.12 3.30
N LEU A 296 -26.90 -3.46 4.18
CA LEU A 296 -27.47 -2.55 5.19
C LEU A 296 -28.12 -1.34 4.53
N ALA A 297 -27.49 -0.73 3.52
CA ALA A 297 -28.05 0.39 2.77
C ALA A 297 -29.37 0.00 2.05
N ASN A 298 -29.46 -1.23 1.53
CA ASN A 298 -30.70 -1.73 0.95
C ASN A 298 -31.80 -1.92 2.01
N ALA A 299 -31.45 -2.53 3.15
CA ALA A 299 -32.41 -2.71 4.25
C ALA A 299 -32.96 -1.38 4.79
N ILE A 300 -32.13 -0.32 4.84
CA ILE A 300 -32.60 1.02 5.21
C ILE A 300 -33.63 1.57 4.20
N ALA A 301 -33.36 1.38 2.90
CA ALA A 301 -34.25 1.86 1.83
C ALA A 301 -35.59 1.11 1.79
N ASP A 302 -35.61 -0.18 2.19
CA ASP A 302 -36.79 -1.04 2.15
C ASP A 302 -37.84 -0.71 3.24
N VAL A 303 -37.44 -0.02 4.33
CA VAL A 303 -38.39 0.40 5.38
C VAL A 303 -39.25 1.55 4.89
N LYS A 304 -40.57 1.37 4.87
CA LYS A 304 -41.52 2.41 4.44
C LYS A 304 -41.63 3.51 5.50
N ALA A 305 -41.69 4.77 5.06
CA ALA A 305 -41.83 5.92 5.95
C ALA A 305 -43.10 5.84 6.82
N THR A 306 -44.14 5.16 6.34
CA THR A 306 -45.41 4.96 7.05
C THR A 306 -45.37 3.91 8.16
N ASP A 307 -44.32 3.12 8.24
CA ASP A 307 -44.18 2.07 9.25
C ASP A 307 -43.91 2.69 10.62
N LYS A 308 -44.57 2.20 11.67
CA LYS A 308 -44.32 2.67 13.02
C LYS A 308 -42.87 2.45 13.43
N GLY A 309 -42.19 3.51 13.88
CA GLY A 309 -40.77 3.46 14.28
C GLY A 309 -39.79 3.49 13.10
N ALA A 310 -40.28 3.81 11.90
CA ALA A 310 -39.43 3.87 10.70
C ALA A 310 -38.36 4.96 10.77
N ALA A 311 -38.72 6.16 11.23
CA ALA A 311 -37.81 7.31 11.32
C ALA A 311 -36.61 7.02 12.24
N GLU A 312 -36.87 6.44 13.41
CA GLU A 312 -35.89 6.06 14.42
C GLU A 312 -35.00 4.91 13.94
N ALA A 313 -35.62 3.85 13.36
CA ALA A 313 -34.90 2.70 12.83
C ALA A 313 -34.00 3.09 11.65
N LYS A 314 -34.46 3.95 10.74
CA LYS A 314 -33.66 4.47 9.62
C LYS A 314 -32.52 5.33 10.14
N ARG A 315 -32.76 6.21 11.14
CA ARG A 315 -31.70 7.01 11.77
C ARG A 315 -30.61 6.12 12.32
N PHE A 316 -30.96 5.14 13.15
CA PHE A 316 -30.01 4.18 13.70
C PHE A 316 -29.26 3.40 12.61
N GLY A 317 -29.97 2.97 11.57
CA GLY A 317 -29.38 2.27 10.43
C GLY A 317 -28.36 3.13 9.68
N ILE A 318 -28.67 4.42 9.41
CA ILE A 318 -27.78 5.34 8.70
C ILE A 318 -26.57 5.70 9.55
N GLU A 319 -26.74 5.98 10.85
CA GLU A 319 -25.62 6.24 11.77
C GLU A 319 -24.67 5.03 11.80
N THR A 320 -25.24 3.83 11.94
CA THR A 320 -24.45 2.58 11.86
C THR A 320 -23.73 2.45 10.51
N LEU A 321 -24.44 2.65 9.39
CA LEU A 321 -23.86 2.56 8.05
C LEU A 321 -22.70 3.54 7.84
N THR A 322 -22.88 4.80 8.28
CA THR A 322 -21.83 5.82 8.11
C THR A 322 -20.63 5.57 9.01
N GLN A 323 -20.82 5.12 10.25
CA GLN A 323 -19.72 4.73 11.13
C GLN A 323 -18.93 3.52 10.59
N LEU A 324 -19.61 2.53 10.03
CA LEU A 324 -18.97 1.36 9.46
C LEU A 324 -18.29 1.64 8.10
N LEU A 325 -18.75 2.64 7.36
CA LEU A 325 -18.21 3.05 6.07
C LEU A 325 -16.99 3.98 6.23
N ALA A 326 -16.94 4.75 7.29
CA ALA A 326 -15.85 5.70 7.59
C ALA A 326 -14.86 5.04 8.56
N PRO A 327 -13.73 4.52 8.08
CA PRO A 327 -12.67 3.98 8.92
C PRO A 327 -11.88 5.09 9.61
#